data_46f137c3995886804069d72e1aac00e8
#
_entry.id   46f137c3995886804069d72e1aac00e8
#
_cell.length_a   1.000
_cell.length_b   1.000
_cell.length_c   1.000
_cell.angle_alpha   90.00
_cell.angle_beta   90.00
_cell.angle_gamma   90.00
#
_symmetry.space_group_name_H-M   'P 1'
#
loop_
_entity.id
_entity.type
_entity.pdbx_description
1 polymer ?
#
loop_
_entity_poly.entity_id
_entity_poly.type
_entity_poly.pdbx_seq_one_letter_code
_entity_poly.pdbx_strand_id
1 'polypeptide(L)'
;MSKHSLDNGWNEALGPVEGFMFDLDGTLILSNRSLGGYRLLPGAVETLRELQTRGIPFVALTNGTAYPVAEQAPKLRALGLPITDEQLLTPNTVAADLMPKRGVKRALVLGVPGVGHALVEAGIEIVFTGQDRADDVQAVYIGWHPDCGMKDIEAACKAIWNGAELYVASDVPFFATSSGKTMGYSHAITAAVRKITGAPMILTGKPSLHALKLVAKKLGIPMRRVGVVGDDPLVEMIMARRGGATGFGVTTGTTTAEDWAAQPRGRRPHRIVRELGEILQIIALAANPDR
;
A
#
# COMPACT_ATOMS: atom_id res chain seq x y z
N MET A 1 -17.87 -33.35 -10.15
CA MET A 1 -17.90 -31.98 -9.65
C MET A 1 -17.10 -31.12 -10.62
N SER A 2 -17.74 -30.19 -11.28
CA SER A 2 -17.27 -29.49 -12.46
C SER A 2 -16.03 -28.62 -12.16
N LYS A 3 -14.90 -28.89 -12.84
CA LYS A 3 -13.75 -28.01 -12.92
C LYS A 3 -14.13 -26.79 -13.79
N HIS A 4 -14.83 -25.82 -13.23
CA HIS A 4 -14.94 -24.51 -13.88
C HIS A 4 -13.69 -23.72 -13.53
N SER A 5 -12.63 -23.94 -14.28
CA SER A 5 -11.54 -22.97 -14.37
C SER A 5 -12.18 -21.66 -14.89
N LEU A 6 -11.94 -20.56 -14.21
CA LEU A 6 -12.24 -19.22 -14.74
C LEU A 6 -11.26 -18.93 -15.89
N ASP A 7 -11.36 -19.71 -16.96
CA ASP A 7 -10.66 -19.42 -18.21
C ASP A 7 -11.47 -18.35 -18.94
N ASN A 8 -11.32 -17.11 -18.49
CA ASN A 8 -12.02 -15.95 -19.04
C ASN A 8 -11.42 -15.47 -20.36
N GLY A 9 -10.71 -16.31 -21.10
CA GLY A 9 -10.21 -16.03 -22.46
C GLY A 9 -9.11 -14.96 -22.57
N TRP A 10 -8.56 -14.47 -21.45
CA TRP A 10 -7.50 -13.45 -21.44
C TRP A 10 -6.35 -13.76 -20.47
N ASN A 11 -6.00 -15.04 -20.36
CA ASN A 11 -4.81 -15.47 -19.61
C ASN A 11 -3.55 -14.92 -20.27
N GLU A 12 -3.06 -13.76 -19.81
CA GLU A 12 -1.74 -13.27 -20.19
C GLU A 12 -0.68 -14.25 -19.63
N ALA A 13 0.41 -14.47 -20.36
CA ALA A 13 1.52 -15.26 -19.85
C ALA A 13 2.02 -14.65 -18.54
N LEU A 14 2.15 -15.49 -17.50
CA LEU A 14 2.74 -15.05 -16.25
C LEU A 14 4.24 -14.93 -16.41
N GLY A 15 4.78 -13.77 -16.03
CA GLY A 15 6.22 -13.66 -15.78
C GLY A 15 6.62 -14.53 -14.56
N PRO A 16 7.91 -14.85 -14.40
CA PRO A 16 8.39 -15.58 -13.22
C PRO A 16 8.13 -14.77 -11.96
N VAL A 17 7.39 -15.37 -11.00
CA VAL A 17 7.14 -14.77 -9.68
C VAL A 17 8.05 -15.45 -8.66
N GLU A 18 8.86 -14.65 -7.97
CA GLU A 18 9.86 -15.14 -6.99
C GLU A 18 9.52 -14.66 -5.55
N GLY A 19 8.58 -13.76 -5.40
CA GLY A 19 8.11 -13.26 -4.10
C GLY A 19 6.84 -12.45 -4.23
N PHE A 20 6.17 -12.18 -3.12
CA PHE A 20 4.86 -11.57 -3.12
C PHE A 20 4.76 -10.29 -2.30
N MET A 21 3.98 -9.35 -2.81
CA MET A 21 3.39 -8.26 -2.05
C MET A 21 1.89 -8.51 -1.93
N PHE A 22 1.41 -8.60 -0.71
CA PHE A 22 -0.02 -8.69 -0.41
C PHE A 22 -0.53 -7.32 0.05
N ASP A 23 -1.64 -6.86 -0.51
CA ASP A 23 -2.43 -5.86 0.16
C ASP A 23 -2.97 -6.40 1.48
N LEU A 24 -3.34 -5.51 2.40
CA LEU A 24 -3.81 -5.87 3.73
C LEU A 24 -5.34 -5.90 3.79
N ASP A 25 -6.00 -4.75 3.58
CA ASP A 25 -7.45 -4.60 3.70
C ASP A 25 -8.19 -5.06 2.44
N GLY A 26 -9.09 -6.04 2.58
CA GLY A 26 -9.77 -6.66 1.44
C GLY A 26 -9.03 -7.86 0.87
N THR A 27 -7.78 -8.09 1.28
CA THR A 27 -6.91 -9.17 0.81
C THR A 27 -6.56 -10.16 1.92
N LEU A 28 -5.88 -9.72 2.96
CA LEU A 28 -5.51 -10.57 4.12
C LEU A 28 -6.49 -10.43 5.28
N ILE A 29 -7.02 -9.23 5.45
CA ILE A 29 -7.94 -8.87 6.54
C ILE A 29 -9.07 -7.98 6.03
N LEU A 30 -10.08 -7.79 6.89
CA LEU A 30 -10.98 -6.64 6.85
C LEU A 30 -10.81 -5.85 8.14
N SER A 31 -10.52 -4.57 8.02
CA SER A 31 -10.51 -3.66 9.17
C SER A 31 -11.91 -3.08 9.44
N ASN A 32 -12.17 -2.77 10.71
CA ASN A 32 -13.35 -1.98 11.07
C ASN A 32 -13.06 -0.48 10.92
N ARG A 33 -14.12 0.35 10.99
CA ARG A 33 -14.04 1.80 10.80
C ARG A 33 -13.09 2.50 11.80
N SER A 34 -12.89 1.94 12.97
CA SER A 34 -12.03 2.51 14.01
C SER A 34 -10.54 2.13 13.82
N LEU A 35 -10.19 1.36 12.78
CA LEU A 35 -8.85 0.81 12.54
C LEU A 35 -8.28 0.01 13.74
N GLY A 36 -9.12 -0.32 14.70
CA GLY A 36 -8.73 -1.04 15.93
C GLY A 36 -9.17 -2.50 15.98
N GLY A 37 -10.02 -2.92 15.05
CA GLY A 37 -10.48 -4.30 14.93
C GLY A 37 -10.20 -4.85 13.55
N TYR A 38 -9.59 -6.02 13.49
CA TYR A 38 -9.29 -6.74 12.26
C TYR A 38 -9.97 -8.10 12.26
N ARG A 39 -10.43 -8.55 11.10
CA ARG A 39 -10.93 -9.91 10.86
C ARG A 39 -10.13 -10.53 9.73
N LEU A 40 -9.60 -11.72 9.94
CA LEU A 40 -8.92 -12.49 8.90
C LEU A 40 -9.85 -12.82 7.75
N LEU A 41 -9.32 -12.77 6.54
CA LEU A 41 -9.99 -13.29 5.35
C LEU A 41 -9.62 -14.76 5.12
N PRO A 42 -10.50 -15.55 4.47
CA PRO A 42 -10.26 -16.96 4.22
C PRO A 42 -8.96 -17.21 3.46
N GLY A 43 -8.19 -18.22 3.89
CA GLY A 43 -6.95 -18.62 3.25
C GLY A 43 -5.73 -17.73 3.55
N ALA A 44 -5.88 -16.60 4.27
CA ALA A 44 -4.78 -15.66 4.50
C ALA A 44 -3.63 -16.29 5.31
N VAL A 45 -3.94 -16.92 6.43
CA VAL A 45 -2.94 -17.54 7.32
C VAL A 45 -2.27 -18.74 6.64
N GLU A 46 -3.09 -19.59 6.03
CA GLU A 46 -2.63 -20.82 5.36
C GLU A 46 -1.69 -20.49 4.19
N THR A 47 -2.07 -19.50 3.37
CA THR A 47 -1.25 -19.08 2.23
C THR A 47 0.10 -18.52 2.67
N LEU A 48 0.11 -17.63 3.67
CA LEU A 48 1.37 -17.04 4.15
C LEU A 48 2.27 -18.08 4.82
N ARG A 49 1.71 -19.04 5.59
CA ARG A 49 2.49 -20.14 6.16
C ARG A 49 3.09 -21.06 5.12
N GLU A 50 2.33 -21.37 4.07
CA GLU A 50 2.81 -22.19 2.97
C GLU A 50 3.94 -21.49 2.19
N LEU A 51 3.85 -20.18 1.96
CA LEU A 51 4.94 -19.39 1.37
C LEU A 51 6.20 -19.47 2.24
N GLN A 52 6.06 -19.32 3.57
CA GLN A 52 7.20 -19.48 4.50
C GLN A 52 7.82 -20.88 4.42
N THR A 53 6.98 -21.92 4.41
CA THR A 53 7.44 -23.32 4.31
C THR A 53 8.21 -23.58 3.03
N ARG A 54 7.79 -22.96 1.92
CA ARG A 54 8.48 -23.05 0.61
C ARG A 54 9.67 -22.10 0.47
N GLY A 55 9.96 -21.26 1.45
CA GLY A 55 11.02 -20.25 1.36
C GLY A 55 10.75 -19.15 0.36
N ILE A 56 9.48 -18.92 -0.01
CA ILE A 56 9.09 -17.84 -0.93
C ILE A 56 8.87 -16.56 -0.13
N PRO A 57 9.67 -15.49 -0.36
CA PRO A 57 9.59 -14.28 0.42
C PRO A 57 8.30 -13.49 0.12
N PHE A 58 7.75 -12.85 1.15
CA PHE A 58 6.60 -11.97 1.00
C PHE A 58 6.63 -10.79 1.96
N VAL A 59 5.90 -9.75 1.61
CA VAL A 59 5.58 -8.59 2.47
C VAL A 59 4.10 -8.25 2.37
N ALA A 60 3.56 -7.63 3.40
CA ALA A 60 2.27 -6.96 3.36
C ALA A 60 2.47 -5.46 3.19
N LEU A 61 1.66 -4.81 2.34
CA LEU A 61 1.71 -3.37 2.09
C LEU A 61 0.30 -2.78 2.18
N THR A 62 0.06 -1.94 3.19
CA THR A 62 -1.20 -1.18 3.34
C THR A 62 -1.01 0.28 2.92
N ASN A 63 -2.12 0.98 2.61
CA ASN A 63 -2.16 2.44 2.50
C ASN A 63 -2.52 3.14 3.84
N GLY A 64 -2.73 2.37 4.91
CA GLY A 64 -2.94 2.91 6.25
C GLY A 64 -1.69 3.57 6.82
N THR A 65 -1.86 4.74 7.48
CA THR A 65 -0.75 5.54 8.03
C THR A 65 -0.95 5.94 9.47
N ALA A 66 -2.13 5.67 10.05
CA ALA A 66 -2.48 6.15 11.38
C ALA A 66 -1.62 5.55 12.50
N TYR A 67 -1.16 4.31 12.33
CA TYR A 67 -0.42 3.56 13.34
C TYR A 67 0.99 3.24 12.86
N PRO A 68 1.99 3.31 13.76
CA PRO A 68 3.33 2.77 13.51
C PRO A 68 3.28 1.26 13.25
N VAL A 69 4.24 0.74 12.49
CA VAL A 69 4.40 -0.70 12.25
C VAL A 69 4.51 -1.46 13.58
N ALA A 70 5.27 -0.93 14.54
CA ALA A 70 5.46 -1.52 15.87
C ALA A 70 4.15 -1.69 16.68
N GLU A 71 3.10 -0.93 16.36
CA GLU A 71 1.78 -1.10 16.97
C GLU A 71 0.86 -2.00 16.14
N GLN A 72 0.96 -1.93 14.82
CA GLN A 72 0.04 -2.64 13.91
C GLN A 72 0.45 -4.11 13.74
N ALA A 73 1.73 -4.40 13.52
CA ALA A 73 2.18 -5.76 13.25
C ALA A 73 1.91 -6.73 14.42
N PRO A 74 2.09 -6.37 15.71
CA PRO A 74 1.68 -7.23 16.83
C PRO A 74 0.18 -7.57 16.84
N LYS A 75 -0.69 -6.61 16.48
CA LYS A 75 -2.14 -6.85 16.38
C LYS A 75 -2.48 -7.87 15.29
N LEU A 76 -1.80 -7.79 14.15
CA LEU A 76 -1.97 -8.72 13.03
C LEU A 76 -1.46 -10.13 13.42
N ARG A 77 -0.32 -10.22 14.12
CA ARG A 77 0.19 -11.50 14.67
C ARG A 77 -0.76 -12.12 15.69
N ALA A 78 -1.36 -11.31 16.55
CA ALA A 78 -2.34 -11.78 17.53
C ALA A 78 -3.59 -12.40 16.87
N LEU A 79 -3.91 -12.03 15.63
CA LEU A 79 -4.96 -12.67 14.83
C LEU A 79 -4.50 -13.98 14.17
N GLY A 80 -3.19 -14.26 14.15
CA GLY A 80 -2.61 -15.45 13.55
C GLY A 80 -1.87 -15.23 12.24
N LEU A 81 -1.80 -13.99 11.70
CA LEU A 81 -1.01 -13.70 10.51
C LEU A 81 0.49 -13.89 10.81
N PRO A 82 1.21 -14.75 10.07
CA PRO A 82 2.61 -15.03 10.30
C PRO A 82 3.51 -13.98 9.63
N ILE A 83 3.46 -12.75 10.12
CA ILE A 83 4.25 -11.61 9.59
C ILE A 83 5.15 -11.04 10.69
N THR A 84 6.34 -10.57 10.31
CA THR A 84 7.23 -9.78 11.16
C THR A 84 6.99 -8.29 10.98
N ASP A 85 7.58 -7.46 11.83
CA ASP A 85 7.49 -6.00 11.68
C ASP A 85 8.14 -5.54 10.37
N GLU A 86 9.25 -6.16 9.96
CA GLU A 86 9.96 -5.86 8.71
C GLU A 86 9.17 -6.25 7.46
N GLN A 87 8.23 -7.17 7.58
CA GLN A 87 7.35 -7.60 6.48
C GLN A 87 6.11 -6.72 6.33
N LEU A 88 5.79 -5.86 7.30
CA LEU A 88 4.70 -4.90 7.18
C LEU A 88 5.20 -3.57 6.66
N LEU A 89 4.76 -3.18 5.49
CA LEU A 89 5.10 -1.91 4.86
C LEU A 89 3.89 -0.96 4.85
N THR A 90 4.19 0.33 5.01
CA THR A 90 3.21 1.41 4.99
C THR A 90 3.74 2.56 4.12
N PRO A 91 2.91 3.53 3.72
CA PRO A 91 3.41 4.76 3.08
C PRO A 91 4.46 5.49 3.92
N ASN A 92 4.37 5.40 5.27
CA ASN A 92 5.32 6.01 6.17
C ASN A 92 6.70 5.36 6.06
N THR A 93 6.77 4.01 5.95
CA THR A 93 8.05 3.30 5.76
C THR A 93 8.63 3.56 4.37
N VAL A 94 7.79 3.75 3.35
CA VAL A 94 8.25 4.16 2.01
C VAL A 94 8.80 5.58 2.03
N ALA A 95 8.14 6.51 2.71
CA ALA A 95 8.63 7.88 2.90
C ALA A 95 9.98 7.88 3.64
N ALA A 96 10.10 7.09 4.71
CA ALA A 96 11.32 6.93 5.51
C ALA A 96 12.50 6.34 4.71
N ASP A 97 12.26 5.45 3.75
CA ASP A 97 13.31 4.96 2.83
C ASP A 97 13.68 5.99 1.75
N LEU A 98 12.71 6.80 1.30
CA LEU A 98 12.87 7.70 0.15
C LEU A 98 13.45 9.07 0.53
N MET A 99 12.92 9.71 1.56
CA MET A 99 13.23 11.09 1.92
C MET A 99 14.71 11.32 2.24
N PRO A 100 15.41 10.48 3.05
CA PRO A 100 16.83 10.68 3.33
C PRO A 100 17.69 10.63 2.07
N LYS A 101 17.35 9.77 1.10
CA LYS A 101 18.04 9.65 -0.20
C LYS A 101 17.89 10.91 -1.07
N ARG A 102 16.91 11.75 -0.76
CA ARG A 102 16.65 13.04 -1.41
C ARG A 102 17.15 14.23 -0.58
N GLY A 103 17.88 13.96 0.49
CA GLY A 103 18.48 15.00 1.33
C GLY A 103 17.52 15.64 2.34
N VAL A 104 16.33 15.07 2.53
CA VAL A 104 15.37 15.57 3.53
C VAL A 104 15.89 15.22 4.93
N LYS A 105 16.08 16.23 5.74
CA LYS A 105 16.50 16.12 7.14
C LYS A 105 15.42 16.58 8.11
N ARG A 106 14.48 17.42 7.65
CA ARG A 106 13.41 18.00 8.44
C ARG A 106 12.11 18.05 7.61
N ALA A 107 11.00 17.61 8.18
CA ALA A 107 9.72 17.53 7.50
C ALA A 107 8.55 18.06 8.36
N LEU A 108 7.67 18.86 7.76
CA LEU A 108 6.37 19.19 8.34
C LEU A 108 5.41 18.00 8.10
N VAL A 109 4.87 17.46 9.18
CA VAL A 109 3.93 16.33 9.11
C VAL A 109 2.50 16.82 9.35
N LEU A 110 1.62 16.60 8.37
CA LEU A 110 0.18 16.74 8.50
C LEU A 110 -0.40 15.35 8.74
N GLY A 111 -0.62 15.01 10.01
CA GLY A 111 -1.09 13.68 10.39
C GLY A 111 -1.12 13.48 11.91
N VAL A 112 -1.75 12.38 12.33
CA VAL A 112 -1.64 11.92 13.72
C VAL A 112 -0.19 11.52 14.03
N PRO A 113 0.22 11.43 15.32
CA PRO A 113 1.62 11.14 15.68
C PRO A 113 2.22 9.90 14.99
N GLY A 114 1.43 8.85 14.78
CA GLY A 114 1.87 7.62 14.10
C GLY A 114 2.35 7.83 12.66
N VAL A 115 1.89 8.89 11.98
CA VAL A 115 2.32 9.21 10.61
C VAL A 115 3.80 9.57 10.54
N GLY A 116 4.32 10.27 11.55
CA GLY A 116 5.71 10.71 11.59
C GLY A 116 6.69 9.68 12.15
N HIS A 117 6.21 8.62 12.79
CA HIS A 117 7.06 7.69 13.55
C HIS A 117 8.21 7.09 12.72
N ALA A 118 7.92 6.54 11.56
CA ALA A 118 8.94 5.95 10.68
C ALA A 118 9.95 6.97 10.16
N LEU A 119 9.55 8.25 10.02
CA LEU A 119 10.46 9.33 9.62
C LEU A 119 11.48 9.62 10.72
N VAL A 120 11.03 9.65 11.98
CA VAL A 120 11.92 9.83 13.15
C VAL A 120 12.90 8.68 13.24
N GLU A 121 12.47 7.44 13.09
CA GLU A 121 13.34 6.25 13.06
C GLU A 121 14.39 6.32 11.94
N ALA A 122 14.06 6.97 10.81
CA ALA A 122 14.99 7.23 9.71
C ALA A 122 15.90 8.45 9.91
N GLY A 123 15.87 9.08 11.08
CA GLY A 123 16.70 10.24 11.43
C GLY A 123 16.20 11.56 10.87
N ILE A 124 14.93 11.66 10.46
CA ILE A 124 14.31 12.91 10.00
C ILE A 124 13.69 13.61 11.21
N GLU A 125 14.06 14.86 11.42
CA GLU A 125 13.36 15.73 12.36
C GLU A 125 11.96 16.03 11.84
N ILE A 126 10.93 15.75 12.64
CA ILE A 126 9.56 16.09 12.27
C ILE A 126 9.06 17.28 13.08
N VAL A 127 8.26 18.11 12.44
CA VAL A 127 7.55 19.23 13.07
C VAL A 127 6.07 19.16 12.73
N PHE A 128 5.24 19.70 13.60
CA PHE A 128 3.80 19.81 13.41
C PHE A 128 3.41 21.29 13.30
N THR A 129 2.22 21.54 12.77
CA THR A 129 1.65 22.91 12.70
C THR A 129 1.69 23.61 14.06
N GLY A 130 2.12 24.86 14.06
CA GLY A 130 2.21 25.69 15.27
C GLY A 130 3.50 25.51 16.08
N GLN A 131 4.38 24.59 15.68
CA GLN A 131 5.72 24.53 16.26
C GLN A 131 6.68 25.53 15.59
N ASP A 132 7.75 25.91 16.32
CA ASP A 132 8.76 26.82 15.80
C ASP A 132 9.39 26.31 14.50
N ARG A 133 9.53 27.23 13.53
CA ARG A 133 10.15 26.93 12.22
C ARG A 133 9.44 25.82 11.44
N ALA A 134 8.12 25.71 11.56
CA ALA A 134 7.34 24.72 10.80
C ALA A 134 7.37 24.95 9.28
N ASP A 135 7.77 26.12 8.82
CA ASP A 135 7.95 26.50 7.42
C ASP A 135 9.39 26.38 6.91
N ASP A 136 10.36 26.12 7.80
CA ASP A 136 11.77 25.85 7.47
C ASP A 136 12.03 24.35 7.43
N VAL A 137 11.50 23.69 6.40
CA VAL A 137 11.56 22.25 6.19
C VAL A 137 11.87 21.93 4.72
N GLN A 138 12.43 20.75 4.45
CA GLN A 138 12.68 20.29 3.09
C GLN A 138 11.50 19.52 2.51
N ALA A 139 10.58 19.04 3.37
CA ALA A 139 9.42 18.25 2.93
C ALA A 139 8.18 18.60 3.75
N VAL A 140 7.03 18.51 3.08
CA VAL A 140 5.70 18.38 3.71
C VAL A 140 5.24 16.95 3.49
N TYR A 141 4.86 16.23 4.55
CA TYR A 141 4.33 14.89 4.47
C TYR A 141 2.88 14.84 4.95
N ILE A 142 1.96 14.49 4.06
CA ILE A 142 0.52 14.41 4.33
C ILE A 142 0.12 12.94 4.49
N GLY A 143 -0.31 12.57 5.71
CA GLY A 143 -0.84 11.26 6.06
C GLY A 143 -2.27 11.31 6.56
N TRP A 144 -2.64 10.39 7.47
CA TRP A 144 -3.94 10.34 8.12
C TRP A 144 -4.08 11.48 9.13
N HIS A 145 -4.99 12.43 8.85
CA HIS A 145 -5.20 13.61 9.69
C HIS A 145 -6.70 13.98 9.78
N PRO A 146 -7.47 13.31 10.64
CA PRO A 146 -8.92 13.55 10.75
C PRO A 146 -9.26 14.98 11.23
N ASP A 147 -8.38 15.60 12.04
CA ASP A 147 -8.58 16.92 12.65
C ASP A 147 -7.86 18.04 11.87
N CYS A 148 -7.50 17.81 10.61
CA CYS A 148 -6.83 18.81 9.79
C CYS A 148 -7.68 20.08 9.64
N GLY A 149 -7.11 21.20 10.04
CA GLY A 149 -7.73 22.52 9.93
C GLY A 149 -7.06 23.44 8.92
N MET A 150 -7.61 24.65 8.74
CA MET A 150 -7.06 25.64 7.81
C MET A 150 -5.62 26.06 8.15
N LYS A 151 -5.25 26.06 9.46
CA LYS A 151 -3.89 26.37 9.89
C LYS A 151 -2.88 25.34 9.40
N ASP A 152 -3.26 24.06 9.32
CA ASP A 152 -2.40 22.98 8.79
C ASP A 152 -2.18 23.16 7.30
N ILE A 153 -3.25 23.45 6.55
CA ILE A 153 -3.18 23.71 5.12
C ILE A 153 -2.32 24.94 4.83
N GLU A 154 -2.49 26.02 5.61
CA GLU A 154 -1.68 27.25 5.47
C GLU A 154 -0.19 26.98 5.75
N ALA A 155 0.14 26.25 6.82
CA ALA A 155 1.51 25.89 7.15
C ALA A 155 2.16 25.05 6.04
N ALA A 156 1.43 24.05 5.50
CA ALA A 156 1.89 23.26 4.37
C ALA A 156 2.16 24.13 3.13
N CYS A 157 1.25 25.05 2.81
CA CYS A 157 1.42 25.97 1.66
C CYS A 157 2.64 26.87 1.85
N LYS A 158 2.84 27.44 3.03
CA LYS A 158 4.02 28.26 3.33
C LYS A 158 5.32 27.49 3.17
N ALA A 159 5.40 26.28 3.74
CA ALA A 159 6.57 25.42 3.59
C ALA A 159 6.87 25.09 2.11
N ILE A 160 5.84 24.79 1.32
CA ILE A 160 5.99 24.50 -0.11
C ILE A 160 6.43 25.75 -0.90
N TRP A 161 5.90 26.92 -0.60
CA TRP A 161 6.34 28.18 -1.23
C TRP A 161 7.79 28.52 -0.85
N ASN A 162 8.26 28.06 0.30
CA ASN A 162 9.66 28.15 0.72
C ASN A 162 10.56 27.06 0.12
N GLY A 163 10.02 26.19 -0.75
CA GLY A 163 10.79 25.20 -1.50
C GLY A 163 10.69 23.76 -1.00
N ALA A 164 9.84 23.47 0.00
CA ALA A 164 9.63 22.11 0.47
C ALA A 164 8.95 21.23 -0.61
N GLU A 165 9.39 19.98 -0.76
CA GLU A 165 8.74 18.99 -1.60
C GLU A 165 7.47 18.46 -0.91
N LEU A 166 6.43 18.18 -1.71
CA LEU A 166 5.18 17.61 -1.21
C LEU A 166 5.18 16.09 -1.33
N TYR A 167 5.19 15.40 -0.21
CA TYR A 167 5.01 13.95 -0.10
C TYR A 167 3.61 13.62 0.41
N VAL A 168 3.02 12.59 -0.17
CA VAL A 168 1.63 12.20 0.11
C VAL A 168 1.56 10.70 0.36
N ALA A 169 0.95 10.32 1.47
CA ALA A 169 0.82 8.93 1.86
C ALA A 169 -0.14 8.15 0.94
N SER A 170 -1.29 8.74 0.62
CA SER A 170 -2.30 8.11 -0.24
C SER A 170 -3.09 9.16 -0.99
N ASP A 171 -3.31 8.90 -2.29
CA ASP A 171 -4.14 9.75 -3.17
C ASP A 171 -5.49 9.07 -3.49
N VAL A 172 -5.93 8.15 -2.63
CA VAL A 172 -7.22 7.47 -2.77
C VAL A 172 -8.33 8.34 -2.19
N PRO A 173 -9.35 8.73 -3.00
CA PRO A 173 -10.37 9.70 -2.57
C PRO A 173 -11.30 9.16 -1.49
N PHE A 174 -11.56 7.86 -1.48
CA PHE A 174 -12.35 7.17 -0.46
C PHE A 174 -11.94 5.69 -0.40
N PHE A 175 -12.22 5.05 0.70
CA PHE A 175 -12.08 3.60 0.87
C PHE A 175 -13.35 3.01 1.50
N ALA A 176 -13.59 1.73 1.25
CA ALA A 176 -14.73 1.01 1.80
C ALA A 176 -14.46 0.63 3.26
N THR A 177 -15.50 0.76 4.09
CA THR A 177 -15.53 0.27 5.47
C THR A 177 -16.82 -0.51 5.71
N SER A 178 -16.93 -1.20 6.82
CA SER A 178 -18.16 -1.89 7.23
C SER A 178 -19.40 -0.97 7.32
N SER A 179 -19.19 0.34 7.38
CA SER A 179 -20.26 1.37 7.48
C SER A 179 -20.44 2.18 6.18
N GLY A 180 -19.85 1.76 5.06
CA GLY A 180 -19.91 2.44 3.77
C GLY A 180 -18.61 3.14 3.38
N LYS A 181 -18.69 4.12 2.46
CA LYS A 181 -17.52 4.87 2.00
C LYS A 181 -17.02 5.83 3.07
N THR A 182 -15.71 5.83 3.30
CA THR A 182 -15.02 6.78 4.17
C THR A 182 -14.06 7.62 3.32
N MET A 183 -14.03 8.92 3.57
CA MET A 183 -13.17 9.87 2.84
C MET A 183 -11.69 9.59 3.11
N GLY A 184 -10.87 9.66 2.05
CA GLY A 184 -9.42 9.66 2.14
C GLY A 184 -8.90 11.02 2.62
N TYR A 185 -8.55 11.15 3.89
CA TYR A 185 -8.09 12.44 4.44
C TYR A 185 -6.83 12.95 3.73
N SER A 186 -5.85 12.09 3.49
CA SER A 186 -4.63 12.49 2.77
C SER A 186 -4.95 13.06 1.40
N HIS A 187 -5.90 12.45 0.66
CA HIS A 187 -6.34 12.93 -0.65
C HIS A 187 -7.01 14.31 -0.54
N ALA A 188 -7.95 14.49 0.38
CA ALA A 188 -8.68 15.75 0.54
C ALA A 188 -7.75 16.91 0.91
N ILE A 189 -6.84 16.70 1.87
CA ILE A 189 -5.84 17.68 2.29
C ILE A 189 -4.89 18.00 1.12
N THR A 190 -4.41 16.97 0.42
CA THR A 190 -3.54 17.14 -0.75
C THR A 190 -4.21 17.92 -1.87
N ALA A 191 -5.48 17.65 -2.14
CA ALA A 191 -6.24 18.39 -3.15
C ALA A 191 -6.29 19.90 -2.83
N ALA A 192 -6.54 20.27 -1.57
CA ALA A 192 -6.54 21.66 -1.12
C ALA A 192 -5.15 22.30 -1.28
N VAL A 193 -4.10 21.67 -0.74
CA VAL A 193 -2.73 22.17 -0.80
C VAL A 193 -2.25 22.33 -2.26
N ARG A 194 -2.47 21.33 -3.09
CA ARG A 194 -2.06 21.37 -4.50
C ARG A 194 -2.84 22.40 -5.32
N LYS A 195 -4.12 22.58 -5.03
CA LYS A 195 -4.92 23.60 -5.70
C LYS A 195 -4.42 25.02 -5.44
N ILE A 196 -3.88 25.24 -4.24
CA ILE A 196 -3.33 26.53 -3.81
C ILE A 196 -1.90 26.74 -4.34
N THR A 197 -1.05 25.73 -4.22
CA THR A 197 0.39 25.86 -4.47
C THR A 197 0.81 25.49 -5.89
N GLY A 198 0.01 24.68 -6.60
CA GLY A 198 0.40 24.09 -7.89
C GLY A 198 1.50 23.02 -7.78
N ALA A 199 1.92 22.64 -6.56
CA ALA A 199 3.07 21.77 -6.37
C ALA A 199 2.83 20.35 -6.93
N PRO A 200 3.85 19.73 -7.56
CA PRO A 200 3.83 18.30 -7.85
C PRO A 200 3.89 17.52 -6.54
N MET A 201 3.28 16.33 -6.52
CA MET A 201 3.33 15.46 -5.34
C MET A 201 4.17 14.20 -5.59
N ILE A 202 4.80 13.71 -4.55
CA ILE A 202 5.51 12.44 -4.49
C ILE A 202 4.66 11.48 -3.66
N LEU A 203 4.01 10.54 -4.34
CA LEU A 203 3.16 9.54 -3.68
C LEU A 203 4.03 8.43 -3.08
N THR A 204 3.84 8.12 -1.80
CA THR A 204 4.58 7.07 -1.09
C THR A 204 3.81 5.78 -0.93
N GLY A 205 2.48 5.82 -0.85
CA GLY A 205 1.64 4.61 -0.83
C GLY A 205 1.35 4.06 -2.22
N LYS A 206 0.60 2.96 -2.29
CA LYS A 206 0.07 2.40 -3.54
C LYS A 206 -0.84 3.43 -4.26
N PRO A 207 -0.80 3.53 -5.59
CA PRO A 207 -0.09 2.72 -6.59
C PRO A 207 1.30 3.25 -6.98
N SER A 208 2.06 3.81 -6.05
CA SER A 208 3.38 4.39 -6.32
C SER A 208 4.42 3.33 -6.69
N LEU A 209 5.26 3.63 -7.68
CA LEU A 209 6.44 2.81 -7.96
C LEU A 209 7.52 2.95 -6.87
N HIS A 210 7.51 3.98 -6.03
CA HIS A 210 8.38 4.05 -4.85
C HIS A 210 8.03 2.95 -3.86
N ALA A 211 6.73 2.68 -3.64
CA ALA A 211 6.26 1.57 -2.82
C ALA A 211 6.71 0.21 -3.39
N LEU A 212 6.51 -0.03 -4.69
CA LEU A 212 6.92 -1.29 -5.32
C LEU A 212 8.45 -1.47 -5.35
N LYS A 213 9.22 -0.38 -5.49
CA LYS A 213 10.69 -0.44 -5.37
C LYS A 213 11.12 -0.86 -3.96
N LEU A 214 10.48 -0.34 -2.92
CA LEU A 214 10.77 -0.76 -1.55
C LEU A 214 10.40 -2.23 -1.32
N VAL A 215 9.24 -2.68 -1.83
CA VAL A 215 8.83 -4.10 -1.84
C VAL A 215 9.90 -4.96 -2.47
N ALA A 216 10.31 -4.65 -3.70
CA ALA A 216 11.34 -5.39 -4.44
C ALA A 216 12.68 -5.44 -3.68
N LYS A 217 13.10 -4.31 -3.06
CA LYS A 217 14.28 -4.22 -2.20
C LYS A 217 14.17 -5.14 -0.98
N LYS A 218 13.02 -5.14 -0.30
CA LYS A 218 12.78 -5.97 0.90
C LYS A 218 12.75 -7.46 0.57
N LEU A 219 12.19 -7.82 -0.58
CA LEU A 219 12.16 -9.20 -1.07
C LEU A 219 13.49 -9.67 -1.67
N GLY A 220 14.43 -8.75 -1.99
CA GLY A 220 15.69 -9.07 -2.64
C GLY A 220 15.55 -9.49 -4.12
N ILE A 221 14.47 -9.10 -4.79
CA ILE A 221 14.14 -9.49 -6.17
C ILE A 221 13.81 -8.27 -7.04
N PRO A 222 13.96 -8.32 -8.36
CA PRO A 222 13.54 -7.23 -9.23
C PRO A 222 12.00 -7.08 -9.28
N MET A 223 11.50 -5.86 -9.45
CA MET A 223 10.06 -5.56 -9.47
C MET A 223 9.26 -6.46 -10.41
N ARG A 224 9.81 -6.80 -11.59
CA ARG A 224 9.15 -7.66 -12.59
C ARG A 224 8.94 -9.12 -12.13
N ARG A 225 9.57 -9.51 -11.01
CA ARG A 225 9.42 -10.84 -10.41
C ARG A 225 8.55 -10.83 -9.14
N VAL A 226 7.97 -9.67 -8.82
CA VAL A 226 7.02 -9.54 -7.71
C VAL A 226 5.62 -9.94 -8.16
N GLY A 227 4.98 -10.81 -7.42
CA GLY A 227 3.53 -11.04 -7.47
C GLY A 227 2.84 -9.99 -6.60
N VAL A 228 2.02 -9.14 -7.19
CA VAL A 228 1.23 -8.12 -6.49
C VAL A 228 -0.19 -8.65 -6.33
N VAL A 229 -0.62 -8.86 -5.09
CA VAL A 229 -1.92 -9.42 -4.74
C VAL A 229 -2.77 -8.34 -4.09
N GLY A 230 -3.97 -8.09 -4.60
CA GLY A 230 -4.86 -7.07 -4.05
C GLY A 230 -6.26 -7.11 -4.63
N ASP A 231 -7.17 -6.31 -4.04
CA ASP A 231 -8.59 -6.28 -4.37
C ASP A 231 -9.02 -5.02 -5.17
N ASP A 232 -8.11 -4.07 -5.38
CA ASP A 232 -8.43 -2.79 -6.03
C ASP A 232 -7.72 -2.62 -7.39
N PRO A 233 -8.48 -2.52 -8.51
CA PRO A 233 -7.93 -2.30 -9.85
C PRO A 233 -7.20 -0.96 -10.01
N LEU A 234 -7.57 0.06 -9.22
CA LEU A 234 -6.99 1.41 -9.29
C LEU A 234 -5.72 1.56 -8.45
N VAL A 235 -5.45 0.62 -7.57
CA VAL A 235 -4.35 0.66 -6.63
C VAL A 235 -3.31 -0.41 -6.96
N GLU A 236 -3.56 -1.67 -6.58
CA GLU A 236 -2.58 -2.75 -6.75
C GLU A 236 -2.32 -3.07 -8.22
N MET A 237 -3.37 -3.12 -9.04
CA MET A 237 -3.20 -3.51 -10.44
C MET A 237 -2.52 -2.42 -11.27
N ILE A 238 -2.82 -1.14 -11.00
CA ILE A 238 -2.06 -0.04 -11.62
C ILE A 238 -0.58 -0.12 -11.22
N MET A 239 -0.28 -0.36 -9.94
CA MET A 239 1.09 -0.47 -9.46
C MET A 239 1.81 -1.66 -10.13
N ALA A 240 1.18 -2.83 -10.18
CA ALA A 240 1.73 -4.02 -10.83
C ALA A 240 2.04 -3.75 -12.31
N ARG A 241 1.05 -3.24 -13.06
CA ARG A 241 1.21 -2.97 -14.50
C ARG A 241 2.30 -1.95 -14.80
N ARG A 242 2.36 -0.86 -14.03
CA ARG A 242 3.40 0.16 -14.20
C ARG A 242 4.80 -0.34 -13.84
N GLY A 243 4.90 -1.24 -12.87
CA GLY A 243 6.17 -1.82 -12.42
C GLY A 243 6.62 -3.06 -13.19
N GLY A 244 5.81 -3.55 -14.14
CA GLY A 244 6.06 -4.79 -14.87
C GLY A 244 5.95 -6.03 -13.98
N ALA A 245 5.29 -5.91 -12.83
CA ALA A 245 5.03 -7.00 -11.88
C ALA A 245 3.79 -7.82 -12.30
N THR A 246 3.67 -9.04 -11.78
CA THR A 246 2.50 -9.88 -12.03
C THR A 246 1.38 -9.54 -11.05
N GLY A 247 0.23 -9.08 -11.55
CA GLY A 247 -0.93 -8.74 -10.73
C GLY A 247 -1.89 -9.92 -10.55
N PHE A 248 -2.29 -10.18 -9.31
CA PHE A 248 -3.32 -11.14 -8.90
C PHE A 248 -4.47 -10.37 -8.25
N GLY A 249 -5.64 -10.38 -8.88
CA GLY A 249 -6.84 -9.74 -8.33
C GLY A 249 -7.63 -10.74 -7.48
N VAL A 250 -7.89 -10.39 -6.21
CA VAL A 250 -8.73 -11.22 -5.33
C VAL A 250 -10.18 -10.75 -5.36
N THR A 251 -11.12 -11.66 -5.09
CA THR A 251 -12.55 -11.34 -5.00
C THR A 251 -13.06 -11.32 -3.56
N THR A 252 -12.17 -11.32 -2.58
CA THR A 252 -12.48 -11.29 -1.15
C THR A 252 -12.76 -9.89 -0.60
N GLY A 253 -12.39 -8.86 -1.37
CA GLY A 253 -12.54 -7.45 -1.00
C GLY A 253 -13.64 -6.73 -1.78
N THR A 254 -13.30 -5.58 -2.37
CA THR A 254 -14.26 -4.65 -2.99
C THR A 254 -14.64 -4.99 -4.42
N THR A 255 -13.86 -5.81 -5.13
CA THR A 255 -14.01 -6.04 -6.58
C THR A 255 -14.49 -7.47 -6.86
N THR A 256 -15.62 -7.60 -7.52
CA THR A 256 -16.18 -8.90 -7.94
C THR A 256 -15.43 -9.48 -9.15
N ALA A 257 -15.67 -10.75 -9.47
CA ALA A 257 -15.08 -11.38 -10.65
C ALA A 257 -15.52 -10.69 -11.96
N GLU A 258 -16.78 -10.26 -12.02
CA GLU A 258 -17.36 -9.51 -13.13
C GLU A 258 -16.71 -8.13 -13.28
N ASP A 259 -16.51 -7.42 -12.16
CA ASP A 259 -15.85 -6.12 -12.15
C ASP A 259 -14.38 -6.24 -12.59
N TRP A 260 -13.67 -7.30 -12.19
CA TRP A 260 -12.32 -7.59 -12.68
C TRP A 260 -12.29 -7.83 -14.18
N ALA A 261 -13.24 -8.62 -14.71
CA ALA A 261 -13.33 -8.91 -16.12
C ALA A 261 -13.62 -7.65 -16.97
N ALA A 262 -14.39 -6.70 -16.42
CA ALA A 262 -14.74 -5.45 -17.07
C ALA A 262 -13.60 -4.41 -17.06
N GLN A 263 -12.51 -4.61 -16.30
CA GLN A 263 -11.42 -3.64 -16.24
C GLN A 263 -10.67 -3.52 -17.57
N PRO A 264 -10.25 -2.30 -17.95
CA PRO A 264 -9.35 -2.11 -19.08
C PRO A 264 -7.98 -2.75 -18.80
N ARG A 265 -7.24 -3.11 -19.87
CA ARG A 265 -5.96 -3.85 -19.77
C ARG A 265 -4.98 -3.29 -18.73
N GLY A 266 -4.90 -1.96 -18.61
CA GLY A 266 -3.98 -1.30 -17.65
C GLY A 266 -4.35 -1.44 -16.16
N ARG A 267 -5.56 -1.96 -15.86
CA ARG A 267 -6.09 -2.17 -14.50
C ARG A 267 -6.53 -3.60 -14.26
N ARG A 268 -6.43 -4.46 -15.29
CA ARG A 268 -6.81 -5.86 -15.22
C ARG A 268 -5.68 -6.68 -14.60
N PRO A 269 -5.97 -7.60 -13.64
CA PRO A 269 -4.95 -8.50 -13.12
C PRO A 269 -4.51 -9.50 -14.21
N HIS A 270 -3.37 -10.14 -14.01
CA HIS A 270 -2.94 -11.26 -14.85
C HIS A 270 -3.72 -12.53 -14.53
N ARG A 271 -4.16 -12.66 -13.27
CA ARG A 271 -5.04 -13.74 -12.79
C ARG A 271 -6.04 -13.19 -11.78
N ILE A 272 -7.26 -13.69 -11.83
CA ILE A 272 -8.25 -13.52 -10.78
C ILE A 272 -8.20 -14.76 -9.90
N VAL A 273 -8.18 -14.59 -8.59
CA VAL A 273 -8.23 -15.66 -7.60
C VAL A 273 -9.42 -15.45 -6.66
N ARG A 274 -10.14 -16.50 -6.37
CA ARG A 274 -11.28 -16.46 -5.44
C ARG A 274 -10.84 -16.62 -4.00
N GLU A 275 -9.82 -17.45 -3.82
CA GLU A 275 -9.19 -17.73 -2.54
C GLU A 275 -7.68 -17.60 -2.67
N LEU A 276 -7.03 -17.06 -1.63
CA LEU A 276 -5.58 -16.82 -1.67
C LEU A 276 -4.76 -18.08 -1.92
N GLY A 277 -5.24 -19.25 -1.49
CA GLY A 277 -4.59 -20.54 -1.73
C GLY A 277 -4.44 -20.91 -3.22
N GLU A 278 -5.27 -20.36 -4.11
CA GLU A 278 -5.14 -20.59 -5.56
C GLU A 278 -3.82 -20.04 -6.13
N ILE A 279 -3.26 -19.00 -5.50
CA ILE A 279 -1.97 -18.40 -5.91
C ILE A 279 -0.87 -19.46 -5.90
N LEU A 280 -0.85 -20.31 -4.89
CA LEU A 280 0.16 -21.37 -4.73
C LEU A 280 0.06 -22.43 -5.83
N GLN A 281 -1.15 -22.72 -6.30
CA GLN A 281 -1.39 -23.64 -7.42
C GLN A 281 -0.94 -23.02 -8.75
N ILE A 282 -1.25 -21.74 -8.96
CA ILE A 282 -0.91 -21.00 -10.18
C ILE A 282 0.62 -20.94 -10.36
N ILE A 283 1.38 -20.62 -9.31
CA ILE A 283 2.84 -20.54 -9.38
C ILE A 283 3.47 -21.93 -9.54
N ALA A 284 2.90 -22.98 -8.95
CA ALA A 284 3.37 -24.34 -9.11
C ALA A 284 3.21 -24.83 -10.56
N LEU A 285 2.09 -24.49 -11.21
CA LEU A 285 1.85 -24.78 -12.62
C LEU A 285 2.79 -23.99 -13.54
N ALA A 286 3.05 -22.73 -13.23
CA ALA A 286 3.97 -21.89 -14.00
C ALA A 286 5.44 -22.38 -13.91
N ALA A 287 5.82 -23.03 -12.82
CA ALA A 287 7.15 -23.61 -12.62
C ALA A 287 7.34 -24.98 -13.34
N ASN A 288 6.23 -25.66 -13.70
CA ASN A 288 6.24 -26.96 -14.40
C ASN A 288 5.23 -26.93 -15.56
N PRO A 289 5.56 -26.26 -16.69
CA PRO A 289 4.65 -26.10 -17.82
C PRO A 289 4.30 -27.42 -18.55
N ASP A 290 5.08 -28.49 -18.31
CA ASP A 290 4.94 -29.81 -18.99
C ASP A 290 4.14 -30.86 -18.19
N ARG A 291 3.39 -30.45 -17.14
CA ARG A 291 2.51 -31.35 -16.38
C ARG A 291 1.04 -31.11 -16.62
#